data_0699af2e3a1162b31d0c3897dd0f2bbf
#
_entry.id   0699af2e3a1162b31d0c3897dd0f2bbf
#
_cell.length_a   1.000
_cell.length_b   1.000
_cell.length_c   1.000
_cell.angle_alpha   90.00
_cell.angle_beta   90.00
_cell.angle_gamma   90.00
#
_symmetry.space_group_name_H-M   'P 1'
#
loop_
_entity.id
_entity.type
_entity.pdbx_description
1 polymer ?
#
loop_
_entity_poly.entity_id
_entity_poly.type
_entity_poly.pdbx_seq_one_letter_code
_entity_poly.pdbx_strand_id
1 'polypeptide(L)'
;MQKYGEIKDLVNAVLESYDKYPVIQNIDCRSRINSESVNDLLEMIRKILFPGYFEIKNLRKDSIEYHVGELLENIEYNLTKQVMMALPHSSKYREADKETLMESAREITHRFLEKIPKLRDVLATDVQAGYEGDPAAFNTDEVIFSYPGMYAITVNRIAHELYLLGVPLIPRMMTEHAHSLTGIDIHPGASIGEYFFNIISPSRSVKISRGSPSRI
;
A
#
# COMPACT_ATOMS: atom_id res chain seq x y z
N MET A 1 17.45 19.31 44.15
CA MET A 1 18.11 18.49 43.15
C MET A 1 17.80 17.01 43.47
N GLN A 2 16.76 16.44 42.79
CA GLN A 2 16.53 15.02 42.87
C GLN A 2 17.73 14.33 42.20
N LYS A 3 18.48 13.50 42.97
CA LYS A 3 19.46 12.59 42.41
C LYS A 3 18.71 11.68 41.44
N TYR A 4 19.04 11.75 40.16
CA TYR A 4 18.68 10.69 39.22
C TYR A 4 19.24 9.39 39.80
N GLY A 5 18.37 8.44 40.12
CA GLY A 5 18.76 7.12 40.56
C GLY A 5 19.71 6.47 39.54
N GLU A 6 20.43 5.46 39.98
CA GLU A 6 21.31 4.72 39.09
C GLU A 6 20.51 4.22 37.88
N ILE A 7 21.13 4.11 36.68
CA ILE A 7 20.47 3.63 35.43
C ILE A 7 19.66 2.37 35.69
N LYS A 8 20.11 1.52 36.62
CA LYS A 8 19.39 0.30 37.02
C LYS A 8 17.98 0.58 37.58
N ASP A 9 17.84 1.66 38.38
CA ASP A 9 16.52 2.02 38.93
C ASP A 9 15.58 2.53 37.85
N LEU A 10 16.12 3.24 36.86
CA LEU A 10 15.36 3.66 35.69
C LEU A 10 14.94 2.46 34.82
N VAL A 11 15.84 1.51 34.62
CA VAL A 11 15.52 0.26 33.90
C VAL A 11 14.38 -0.49 34.58
N ASN A 12 14.44 -0.66 35.89
CA ASN A 12 13.38 -1.34 36.63
C ASN A 12 12.03 -0.60 36.50
N ALA A 13 12.04 0.71 36.67
CA ALA A 13 10.81 1.52 36.50
C ALA A 13 10.21 1.43 35.09
N VAL A 14 11.06 1.37 34.06
CA VAL A 14 10.61 1.18 32.66
C VAL A 14 10.04 -0.23 32.48
N LEU A 15 10.68 -1.27 32.99
CA LEU A 15 10.18 -2.65 32.92
C LEU A 15 8.83 -2.81 33.62
N GLU A 16 8.66 -2.24 34.81
CA GLU A 16 7.37 -2.19 35.52
C GLU A 16 6.28 -1.51 34.68
N SER A 17 6.65 -0.46 33.92
CA SER A 17 5.69 0.22 33.03
C SER A 17 5.27 -0.67 31.86
N TYR A 18 6.11 -1.56 31.37
CA TYR A 18 5.77 -2.53 30.33
C TYR A 18 4.73 -3.51 30.84
N ASP A 19 4.91 -4.07 32.02
CA ASP A 19 3.93 -4.97 32.62
C ASP A 19 2.58 -4.29 32.88
N LYS A 20 2.62 -2.99 33.23
CA LYS A 20 1.41 -2.20 33.50
C LYS A 20 0.61 -1.88 32.24
N TYR A 21 1.27 -1.70 31.08
CA TYR A 21 0.66 -1.24 29.84
C TYR A 21 0.94 -2.17 28.66
N PRO A 22 0.41 -3.41 28.67
CA PRO A 22 0.67 -4.39 27.61
C PRO A 22 0.12 -3.96 26.22
N VAL A 23 -0.81 -3.02 26.19
CA VAL A 23 -1.44 -2.53 24.93
C VAL A 23 -0.46 -1.77 24.02
N ILE A 24 0.62 -1.23 24.56
CA ILE A 24 1.65 -0.47 23.83
C ILE A 24 3.00 -1.20 23.73
N GLN A 25 3.04 -2.48 24.00
CA GLN A 25 4.24 -3.29 23.86
C GLN A 25 4.02 -4.43 22.86
N ASN A 26 5.11 -4.83 22.19
CA ASN A 26 5.12 -5.94 21.25
C ASN A 26 6.43 -6.76 21.44
N ILE A 27 6.69 -7.16 22.70
CA ILE A 27 7.84 -7.96 23.08
C ILE A 27 7.54 -9.41 22.73
N ASP A 28 8.55 -10.16 22.28
CA ASP A 28 8.44 -11.56 21.85
C ASP A 28 7.45 -11.82 20.70
N CYS A 29 7.04 -10.77 19.98
CA CYS A 29 6.21 -10.96 18.82
C CYS A 29 6.96 -11.73 17.72
N ARG A 30 6.40 -12.87 17.31
CA ARG A 30 6.94 -13.72 16.26
C ARG A 30 6.80 -13.13 14.87
N SER A 31 6.01 -12.08 14.75
CA SER A 31 5.58 -11.50 13.48
C SER A 31 5.82 -9.99 13.48
N ARG A 32 6.85 -9.54 12.76
CA ARG A 32 7.16 -8.11 12.61
C ARG A 32 6.95 -7.69 11.16
N ILE A 33 5.84 -7.00 10.91
CA ILE A 33 5.66 -6.28 9.65
C ILE A 33 6.63 -5.09 9.68
N ASN A 34 7.38 -4.91 8.59
CA ASN A 34 8.31 -3.80 8.44
C ASN A 34 7.70 -2.77 7.49
N SER A 35 7.48 -1.55 7.96
CA SER A 35 6.91 -0.44 7.17
C SER A 35 7.77 -0.11 5.95
N GLU A 36 9.10 -0.13 6.08
CA GLU A 36 10.01 0.11 4.97
C GLU A 36 9.85 -0.96 3.88
N SER A 37 9.81 -2.24 4.27
CA SER A 37 9.56 -3.34 3.33
C SER A 37 8.19 -3.26 2.64
N VAL A 38 7.16 -2.74 3.34
CA VAL A 38 5.83 -2.51 2.73
C VAL A 38 5.88 -1.36 1.72
N ASN A 39 6.64 -0.31 2.01
CA ASN A 39 6.82 0.81 1.09
C ASN A 39 7.65 0.40 -0.14
N ASP A 40 8.73 -0.38 0.04
CA ASP A 40 9.52 -0.93 -1.07
C ASP A 40 8.68 -1.82 -1.98
N LEU A 41 7.84 -2.67 -1.38
CA LEU A 41 6.89 -3.51 -2.11
C LEU A 41 5.89 -2.66 -2.91
N LEU A 42 5.37 -1.59 -2.32
CA LEU A 42 4.48 -0.66 -3.00
C LEU A 42 5.14 -0.04 -4.23
N GLU A 43 6.40 0.38 -4.11
CA GLU A 43 7.16 0.93 -5.25
C GLU A 43 7.44 -0.13 -6.34
N MET A 44 7.71 -1.39 -5.98
CA MET A 44 7.81 -2.48 -6.96
C MET A 44 6.49 -2.71 -7.72
N ILE A 45 5.36 -2.68 -7.00
CA ILE A 45 4.04 -2.80 -7.64
C ILE A 45 3.75 -1.59 -8.54
N ARG A 46 4.14 -0.38 -8.15
CA ARG A 46 3.99 0.80 -9.02
C ARG A 46 4.79 0.68 -10.32
N LYS A 47 6.00 0.13 -10.29
CA LYS A 47 6.80 -0.09 -11.50
C LYS A 47 6.13 -1.03 -12.49
N ILE A 48 5.52 -2.13 -12.04
CA ILE A 48 4.81 -3.04 -12.93
C ILE A 48 3.50 -2.46 -13.45
N LEU A 49 2.83 -1.58 -12.67
CA LEU A 49 1.62 -0.87 -13.08
C LEU A 49 1.91 0.24 -14.11
N PHE A 50 3.04 0.92 -14.01
CA PHE A 50 3.48 2.02 -14.86
C PHE A 50 4.88 1.76 -15.44
N PRO A 51 5.03 0.81 -16.37
CA PRO A 51 6.34 0.42 -16.90
C PRO A 51 7.03 1.59 -17.60
N GLY A 52 8.29 1.82 -17.24
CA GLY A 52 9.13 2.87 -17.79
C GLY A 52 9.01 4.23 -17.10
N TYR A 53 8.04 4.44 -16.20
CA TYR A 53 7.87 5.72 -15.50
C TYR A 53 8.76 5.86 -14.25
N PHE A 54 8.94 4.78 -13.48
CA PHE A 54 9.63 4.81 -12.18
C PHE A 54 10.90 3.97 -12.16
N GLU A 55 11.44 3.66 -13.33
CA GLU A 55 12.66 2.88 -13.50
C GLU A 55 13.91 3.75 -13.54
N ILE A 56 15.04 3.22 -13.01
CA ILE A 56 16.34 3.88 -13.09
C ILE A 56 16.92 3.78 -14.50
N LYS A 57 16.56 2.71 -15.24
CA LYS A 57 17.06 2.43 -16.59
C LYS A 57 15.93 2.45 -17.60
N ASN A 58 16.21 2.92 -18.80
CA ASN A 58 15.23 2.87 -19.90
C ASN A 58 14.89 1.41 -20.22
N LEU A 59 13.60 1.08 -20.16
CA LEU A 59 13.10 -0.22 -20.58
C LEU A 59 13.12 -0.34 -22.10
N ARG A 60 13.54 -1.50 -22.59
CA ARG A 60 13.59 -1.82 -24.01
C ARG A 60 12.59 -2.92 -24.32
N LYS A 61 11.97 -2.85 -25.50
CA LYS A 61 10.97 -3.84 -25.93
C LYS A 61 11.52 -5.26 -26.03
N ASP A 62 12.80 -5.40 -26.34
CA ASP A 62 13.50 -6.68 -26.47
C ASP A 62 13.82 -7.35 -25.12
N SER A 63 13.76 -6.60 -24.02
CA SER A 63 14.06 -7.10 -22.67
C SER A 63 12.89 -6.99 -21.68
N ILE A 64 11.73 -6.50 -22.11
CA ILE A 64 10.59 -6.22 -21.21
C ILE A 64 10.07 -7.48 -20.54
N GLU A 65 10.09 -8.63 -21.23
CA GLU A 65 9.62 -9.90 -20.68
C GLU A 65 10.45 -10.32 -19.46
N TYR A 66 11.78 -10.24 -19.56
CA TYR A 66 12.67 -10.54 -18.44
C TYR A 66 12.47 -9.59 -17.27
N HIS A 67 12.30 -8.30 -17.56
CA HIS A 67 12.07 -7.28 -16.54
C HIS A 67 10.74 -7.52 -15.80
N VAL A 68 9.67 -7.82 -16.53
CA VAL A 68 8.36 -8.14 -15.93
C VAL A 68 8.45 -9.41 -15.10
N GLY A 69 9.16 -10.45 -15.59
CA GLY A 69 9.40 -11.69 -14.84
C GLY A 69 10.14 -11.43 -13.52
N GLU A 70 11.24 -10.68 -13.56
CA GLU A 70 12.00 -10.29 -12.36
C GLU A 70 11.14 -9.51 -11.35
N LEU A 71 10.34 -8.54 -11.81
CA LEU A 71 9.46 -7.77 -10.94
C LEU A 71 8.38 -8.65 -10.29
N LEU A 72 7.76 -9.56 -11.06
CA LEU A 72 6.73 -10.45 -10.53
C LEU A 72 7.30 -11.40 -9.48
N GLU A 73 8.46 -12.01 -9.72
CA GLU A 73 9.14 -12.88 -8.74
C GLU A 73 9.49 -12.10 -7.46
N ASN A 74 10.00 -10.89 -7.58
CA ASN A 74 10.34 -10.04 -6.43
C ASN A 74 9.08 -9.62 -5.65
N ILE A 75 8.00 -9.26 -6.34
CA ILE A 75 6.72 -8.92 -5.70
C ILE A 75 6.13 -10.15 -5.01
N GLU A 76 6.12 -11.31 -5.67
CA GLU A 76 5.62 -12.56 -5.10
C GLU A 76 6.35 -12.91 -3.80
N TYR A 77 7.68 -12.90 -3.82
CA TYR A 77 8.49 -13.22 -2.65
C TYR A 77 8.23 -12.24 -1.49
N ASN A 78 8.30 -10.93 -1.75
CA ASN A 78 8.18 -9.93 -0.72
C ASN A 78 6.74 -9.81 -0.19
N LEU A 79 5.73 -9.85 -1.07
CA LEU A 79 4.34 -9.80 -0.65
C LEU A 79 3.97 -11.03 0.18
N THR A 80 4.34 -12.24 -0.25
CA THR A 80 4.11 -13.47 0.53
C THR A 80 4.71 -13.37 1.92
N LYS A 81 5.95 -12.88 2.03
CA LYS A 81 6.62 -12.69 3.32
C LYS A 81 5.88 -11.70 4.22
N GLN A 82 5.48 -10.53 3.70
CA GLN A 82 4.77 -9.52 4.48
C GLN A 82 3.35 -9.98 4.86
N VAL A 83 2.63 -10.63 3.94
CA VAL A 83 1.30 -11.20 4.22
C VAL A 83 1.39 -12.27 5.30
N MET A 84 2.35 -13.21 5.21
CA MET A 84 2.56 -14.23 6.24
C MET A 84 2.78 -13.62 7.62
N MET A 85 3.50 -12.49 7.70
CA MET A 85 3.71 -11.75 8.95
C MET A 85 2.45 -11.02 9.42
N ALA A 86 1.58 -10.59 8.49
CA ALA A 86 0.37 -9.85 8.81
C ALA A 86 -0.77 -10.76 9.29
N LEU A 87 -0.95 -11.94 8.70
CA LEU A 87 -2.09 -12.82 8.93
C LEU A 87 -2.39 -13.11 10.42
N PRO A 88 -1.41 -13.34 11.32
CA PRO A 88 -1.69 -13.59 12.75
C PRO A 88 -2.39 -12.43 13.47
N HIS A 89 -2.38 -11.23 12.90
CA HIS A 89 -3.11 -10.09 13.46
C HIS A 89 -4.64 -10.15 13.21
N SER A 90 -5.11 -11.08 12.40
CA SER A 90 -6.53 -11.36 12.24
C SER A 90 -6.98 -12.48 13.17
N SER A 91 -8.27 -12.45 13.58
CA SER A 91 -8.83 -13.50 14.43
C SER A 91 -8.80 -14.88 13.76
N LYS A 92 -8.92 -14.94 12.43
CA LYS A 92 -8.91 -16.17 11.63
C LYS A 92 -7.59 -16.94 11.72
N TYR A 93 -6.46 -16.24 11.83
CA TYR A 93 -5.12 -16.82 11.72
C TYR A 93 -4.29 -16.71 13.01
N ARG A 94 -4.89 -16.25 14.11
CA ARG A 94 -4.17 -15.99 15.37
C ARG A 94 -3.43 -17.21 15.91
N GLU A 95 -4.07 -18.38 15.81
CA GLU A 95 -3.53 -19.65 16.31
C GLU A 95 -3.01 -20.58 15.20
N ALA A 96 -2.93 -20.05 13.96
CA ALA A 96 -2.47 -20.84 12.82
C ALA A 96 -0.97 -21.17 12.94
N ASP A 97 -0.61 -22.36 12.53
CA ASP A 97 0.78 -22.77 12.44
C ASP A 97 1.50 -22.12 11.25
N LYS A 98 2.81 -22.27 11.22
CA LYS A 98 3.65 -21.63 10.20
C LYS A 98 3.34 -22.13 8.78
N GLU A 99 2.98 -23.40 8.62
CA GLU A 99 2.68 -24.01 7.34
C GLU A 99 1.38 -23.43 6.76
N THR A 100 0.32 -23.40 7.55
CA THR A 100 -0.98 -22.80 7.22
C THR A 100 -0.83 -21.31 6.86
N LEU A 101 -0.01 -20.56 7.63
CA LEU A 101 0.26 -19.16 7.34
C LEU A 101 0.98 -18.98 6.00
N MET A 102 1.96 -19.84 5.69
CA MET A 102 2.71 -19.77 4.45
C MET A 102 1.83 -20.09 3.24
N GLU A 103 1.02 -21.16 3.32
CA GLU A 103 0.10 -21.54 2.26
C GLU A 103 -0.93 -20.46 1.98
N SER A 104 -1.57 -19.94 3.04
CA SER A 104 -2.54 -18.85 2.93
C SER A 104 -1.91 -17.57 2.36
N ALA A 105 -0.68 -17.24 2.77
CA ALA A 105 0.03 -16.08 2.24
C ALA A 105 0.34 -16.22 0.75
N ARG A 106 0.75 -17.40 0.30
CA ARG A 106 1.00 -17.70 -1.13
C ARG A 106 -0.27 -17.58 -1.95
N GLU A 107 -1.37 -18.18 -1.47
CA GLU A 107 -2.67 -18.08 -2.15
C GLU A 107 -3.12 -16.61 -2.29
N ILE A 108 -3.06 -15.84 -1.21
CA ILE A 108 -3.41 -14.42 -1.21
C ILE A 108 -2.53 -13.65 -2.20
N THR A 109 -1.22 -13.90 -2.16
CA THR A 109 -0.27 -13.24 -3.07
C THR A 109 -0.58 -13.56 -4.52
N HIS A 110 -0.81 -14.83 -4.86
CA HIS A 110 -1.13 -15.24 -6.21
C HIS A 110 -2.42 -14.57 -6.72
N ARG A 111 -3.48 -14.59 -5.91
CA ARG A 111 -4.74 -13.91 -6.22
C ARG A 111 -4.58 -12.41 -6.39
N PHE A 112 -3.68 -11.78 -5.66
CA PHE A 112 -3.34 -10.36 -5.86
C PHE A 112 -2.62 -10.13 -7.20
N LEU A 113 -1.63 -10.96 -7.53
CA LEU A 113 -0.89 -10.84 -8.80
C LEU A 113 -1.81 -10.98 -10.01
N GLU A 114 -2.83 -11.84 -9.95
CA GLU A 114 -3.85 -11.97 -10.99
C GLU A 114 -4.68 -10.69 -11.21
N LYS A 115 -4.70 -9.78 -10.24
CA LYS A 115 -5.39 -8.49 -10.35
C LYS A 115 -4.59 -7.41 -11.08
N ILE A 116 -3.29 -7.58 -11.25
CA ILE A 116 -2.41 -6.56 -11.85
C ILE A 116 -2.91 -6.08 -13.22
N PRO A 117 -3.32 -6.94 -14.18
CA PRO A 117 -3.85 -6.47 -15.45
C PRO A 117 -5.10 -5.58 -15.29
N LYS A 118 -6.05 -5.99 -14.43
CA LYS A 118 -7.27 -5.20 -14.18
C LYS A 118 -6.98 -3.89 -13.46
N LEU A 119 -6.01 -3.87 -12.53
CA LEU A 119 -5.56 -2.64 -11.88
C LEU A 119 -5.00 -1.65 -12.92
N ARG A 120 -4.25 -2.14 -13.91
CA ARG A 120 -3.74 -1.30 -15.00
C ARG A 120 -4.87 -0.71 -15.85
N ASP A 121 -5.90 -1.51 -16.18
CA ASP A 121 -7.07 -1.02 -16.94
C ASP A 121 -7.73 0.15 -16.22
N VAL A 122 -7.98 -0.01 -14.91
CA VAL A 122 -8.64 1.03 -14.10
C VAL A 122 -7.76 2.27 -13.94
N LEU A 123 -6.45 2.08 -13.67
CA LEU A 123 -5.50 3.19 -13.55
C LEU A 123 -5.33 3.97 -14.85
N ALA A 124 -5.43 3.33 -16.01
CA ALA A 124 -5.41 4.02 -17.29
C ALA A 124 -6.61 4.99 -17.41
N THR A 125 -7.80 4.60 -16.91
CA THR A 125 -8.97 5.49 -16.88
C THR A 125 -8.78 6.65 -15.89
N ASP A 126 -8.12 6.42 -14.75
CA ASP A 126 -7.83 7.47 -13.78
C ASP A 126 -6.84 8.51 -14.32
N VAL A 127 -5.80 8.05 -15.02
CA VAL A 127 -4.86 8.95 -15.72
C VAL A 127 -5.57 9.80 -16.75
N GLN A 128 -6.47 9.20 -17.54
CA GLN A 128 -7.27 9.93 -18.52
C GLN A 128 -8.17 10.95 -17.84
N ALA A 129 -8.82 10.58 -16.74
CA ALA A 129 -9.65 11.49 -15.95
C ALA A 129 -8.83 12.67 -15.39
N GLY A 130 -7.59 12.40 -14.94
CA GLY A 130 -6.67 13.44 -14.48
C GLY A 130 -6.30 14.43 -15.58
N TYR A 131 -6.01 13.94 -16.77
CA TYR A 131 -5.67 14.76 -17.91
C TYR A 131 -6.85 15.61 -18.41
N GLU A 132 -8.04 15.02 -18.51
CA GLU A 132 -9.25 15.71 -18.97
C GLU A 132 -9.85 16.65 -17.91
N GLY A 133 -9.63 16.33 -16.63
CA GLY A 133 -10.18 17.09 -15.51
C GLY A 133 -9.37 18.34 -15.12
N ASP A 134 -8.13 18.45 -15.56
CA ASP A 134 -7.27 19.61 -15.31
C ASP A 134 -6.88 20.31 -16.62
N PRO A 135 -7.49 21.46 -16.93
CA PRO A 135 -7.15 22.22 -18.13
C PRO A 135 -5.68 22.68 -18.21
N ALA A 136 -4.94 22.64 -17.10
CA ALA A 136 -3.53 22.99 -17.05
C ALA A 136 -2.60 21.81 -17.32
N ALA A 137 -3.13 20.58 -17.37
CA ALA A 137 -2.35 19.37 -17.64
C ALA A 137 -1.79 19.41 -19.07
N PHE A 138 -0.46 19.29 -19.20
CA PHE A 138 0.21 19.32 -20.49
C PHE A 138 0.01 17.99 -21.27
N ASN A 139 0.09 16.87 -20.55
CA ASN A 139 -0.10 15.52 -21.08
C ASN A 139 -0.35 14.49 -19.95
N THR A 140 -0.61 13.24 -20.32
CA THR A 140 -0.82 12.14 -19.37
C THR A 140 0.44 11.79 -18.59
N ASP A 141 1.65 12.02 -19.12
CA ASP A 141 2.90 11.78 -18.41
C ASP A 141 3.04 12.70 -17.21
N GLU A 142 2.65 13.98 -17.35
CA GLU A 142 2.63 14.93 -16.23
C GLU A 142 1.69 14.47 -15.13
N VAL A 143 0.53 13.93 -15.47
CA VAL A 143 -0.42 13.38 -14.49
C VAL A 143 0.21 12.23 -13.71
N ILE A 144 0.91 11.30 -14.39
CA ILE A 144 1.54 10.15 -13.75
C ILE A 144 2.72 10.56 -12.87
N PHE A 145 3.58 11.48 -13.35
CA PHE A 145 4.80 11.87 -12.65
C PHE A 145 4.55 12.85 -11.49
N SER A 146 3.58 13.76 -11.64
CA SER A 146 3.55 14.97 -10.82
C SER A 146 2.32 15.11 -9.93
N TYR A 147 1.21 14.39 -10.22
CA TYR A 147 -0.03 14.62 -9.48
C TYR A 147 -0.10 13.78 -8.19
N PRO A 148 -0.15 14.43 -7.01
CA PRO A 148 -0.32 13.73 -5.74
C PRO A 148 -1.59 12.86 -5.70
N GLY A 149 -2.68 13.33 -6.34
CA GLY A 149 -3.93 12.58 -6.48
C GLY A 149 -3.74 11.26 -7.23
N MET A 150 -2.89 11.24 -8.26
CA MET A 150 -2.57 10.01 -9.02
C MET A 150 -1.79 9.01 -8.16
N TYR A 151 -0.86 9.48 -7.34
CA TYR A 151 -0.16 8.63 -6.37
C TYR A 151 -1.14 8.03 -5.35
N ALA A 152 -1.98 8.89 -4.73
CA ALA A 152 -2.91 8.47 -3.69
C ALA A 152 -3.93 7.43 -4.20
N ILE A 153 -4.50 7.64 -5.40
CA ILE A 153 -5.46 6.69 -5.98
C ILE A 153 -4.77 5.37 -6.39
N THR A 154 -3.56 5.43 -6.93
CA THR A 154 -2.77 4.23 -7.25
C THR A 154 -2.56 3.37 -6.02
N VAL A 155 -2.10 3.98 -4.92
CA VAL A 155 -1.90 3.28 -3.65
C VAL A 155 -3.20 2.72 -3.10
N ASN A 156 -4.29 3.52 -3.15
CA ASN A 156 -5.59 3.05 -2.69
C ASN A 156 -6.07 1.82 -3.47
N ARG A 157 -5.95 1.80 -4.79
CA ARG A 157 -6.37 0.65 -5.61
C ARG A 157 -5.58 -0.62 -5.29
N ILE A 158 -4.26 -0.51 -5.06
CA ILE A 158 -3.41 -1.62 -4.61
C ILE A 158 -3.86 -2.10 -3.23
N ALA A 159 -4.00 -1.18 -2.29
CA ALA A 159 -4.39 -1.46 -0.92
C ALA A 159 -5.82 -2.04 -0.82
N HIS A 160 -6.74 -1.59 -1.68
CA HIS A 160 -8.11 -2.09 -1.74
C HIS A 160 -8.18 -3.56 -2.14
N GLU A 161 -7.42 -4.00 -3.14
CA GLU A 161 -7.37 -5.42 -3.52
C GLU A 161 -6.83 -6.30 -2.38
N LEU A 162 -5.77 -5.86 -1.68
CA LEU A 162 -5.25 -6.58 -0.51
C LEU A 162 -6.26 -6.57 0.66
N TYR A 163 -7.00 -5.47 0.83
CA TYR A 163 -8.08 -5.38 1.83
C TYR A 163 -9.21 -6.37 1.53
N LEU A 164 -9.64 -6.48 0.28
CA LEU A 164 -10.67 -7.44 -0.15
C LEU A 164 -10.21 -8.90 0.01
N LEU A 165 -8.90 -9.15 -0.11
CA LEU A 165 -8.30 -10.46 0.16
C LEU A 165 -8.15 -10.75 1.67
N GLY A 166 -8.55 -9.83 2.53
CA GLY A 166 -8.54 -10.01 3.99
C GLY A 166 -7.16 -9.88 4.64
N VAL A 167 -6.21 -9.21 3.97
CA VAL A 167 -4.88 -8.95 4.52
C VAL A 167 -5.00 -7.89 5.63
N PRO A 168 -4.60 -8.21 6.88
CA PRO A 168 -4.65 -7.23 7.96
C PRO A 168 -3.45 -6.27 7.88
N LEU A 169 -3.60 -5.08 8.42
CA LEU A 169 -2.60 -4.01 8.62
C LEU A 169 -1.98 -3.44 7.34
N ILE A 170 -1.44 -4.27 6.44
CA ILE A 170 -0.70 -3.83 5.24
C ILE A 170 -1.48 -2.83 4.38
N PRO A 171 -2.78 -3.06 4.05
CA PRO A 171 -3.55 -2.08 3.27
C PRO A 171 -3.60 -0.71 3.93
N ARG A 172 -3.80 -0.67 5.26
CA ARG A 172 -3.82 0.60 6.01
C ARG A 172 -2.44 1.26 6.06
N MET A 173 -1.36 0.48 6.24
CA MET A 173 0.00 1.01 6.21
C MET A 173 0.31 1.67 4.87
N MET A 174 -0.10 1.06 3.75
CA MET A 174 0.08 1.64 2.41
C MET A 174 -0.68 2.97 2.26
N THR A 175 -1.96 3.02 2.67
CA THR A 175 -2.75 4.25 2.53
C THR A 175 -2.29 5.36 3.48
N GLU A 176 -1.84 5.05 4.69
CA GLU A 176 -1.21 6.04 5.59
C GLU A 176 0.11 6.59 5.03
N HIS A 177 0.91 5.73 4.39
CA HIS A 177 2.11 6.20 3.67
C HIS A 177 1.74 7.19 2.57
N ALA A 178 0.76 6.87 1.73
CA ALA A 178 0.28 7.78 0.69
C ALA A 178 -0.28 9.09 1.28
N HIS A 179 -1.06 9.01 2.36
CA HIS A 179 -1.57 10.17 3.09
C HIS A 179 -0.42 11.08 3.58
N SER A 180 0.62 10.51 4.15
CA SER A 180 1.79 11.26 4.63
C SER A 180 2.52 12.04 3.53
N LEU A 181 2.52 11.53 2.29
CA LEU A 181 3.18 12.14 1.14
C LEU A 181 2.30 13.13 0.38
N THR A 182 0.98 12.91 0.38
CA THR A 182 0.05 13.64 -0.50
C THR A 182 -0.95 14.52 0.24
N GLY A 183 -1.14 14.29 1.54
CA GLY A 183 -2.22 14.90 2.31
C GLY A 183 -3.61 14.32 2.01
N ILE A 184 -3.72 13.29 1.15
CA ILE A 184 -4.98 12.66 0.75
C ILE A 184 -5.18 11.40 1.58
N ASP A 185 -6.22 11.36 2.40
CA ASP A 185 -6.60 10.18 3.19
C ASP A 185 -7.73 9.42 2.47
N ILE A 186 -7.45 8.19 2.03
CA ILE A 186 -8.42 7.28 1.44
C ILE A 186 -8.31 5.94 2.17
N HIS A 187 -9.40 5.55 2.86
CA HIS A 187 -9.44 4.26 3.54
C HIS A 187 -9.37 3.09 2.54
N PRO A 188 -8.58 2.02 2.79
CA PRO A 188 -8.44 0.91 1.83
C PRO A 188 -9.75 0.16 1.55
N GLY A 189 -10.75 0.23 2.45
CA GLY A 189 -12.09 -0.31 2.25
C GLY A 189 -13.02 0.60 1.43
N ALA A 190 -12.56 1.76 0.97
CA ALA A 190 -13.38 2.64 0.13
C ALA A 190 -13.53 2.07 -1.28
N SER A 191 -14.78 1.96 -1.77
CA SER A 191 -15.06 1.58 -3.16
C SER A 191 -15.04 2.82 -4.04
N ILE A 192 -14.08 2.89 -4.95
CA ILE A 192 -13.90 4.00 -5.90
C ILE A 192 -14.07 3.45 -7.31
N GLY A 193 -15.01 4.06 -8.07
CA GLY A 193 -15.26 3.70 -9.47
C GLY A 193 -14.05 3.97 -10.38
N GLU A 194 -14.16 3.54 -11.62
CA GLU A 194 -13.23 3.88 -12.69
C GLU A 194 -13.32 5.37 -13.04
N TYR A 195 -12.31 5.90 -13.73
CA TYR A 195 -12.27 7.30 -14.17
C TYR A 195 -12.34 8.28 -12.99
N PHE A 196 -11.55 8.02 -11.97
CA PHE A 196 -11.49 8.85 -10.77
C PHE A 196 -10.39 9.91 -10.88
N PHE A 197 -10.78 11.17 -10.60
CA PHE A 197 -9.84 12.27 -10.51
C PHE A 197 -10.10 13.12 -9.26
N ASN A 198 -9.04 13.44 -8.54
CA ASN A 198 -9.08 14.31 -7.37
C ASN A 198 -8.07 15.46 -7.53
N ILE A 199 -8.59 16.69 -7.67
CA ILE A 199 -7.77 17.89 -7.60
C ILE A 199 -7.70 18.32 -6.15
N ILE A 200 -6.50 18.28 -5.55
CA ILE A 200 -6.25 18.97 -4.28
C ILE A 200 -6.11 20.45 -4.58
N SER A 201 -7.19 21.20 -4.34
CA SER A 201 -7.08 22.66 -4.22
C SER A 201 -6.68 23.00 -2.79
N PRO A 202 -5.62 23.80 -2.56
CA PRO A 202 -5.19 24.19 -1.21
C PRO A 202 -6.25 24.93 -0.38
N SER A 203 -7.40 25.25 -0.95
CA SER A 203 -8.41 26.12 -0.34
C SER A 203 -9.85 25.57 -0.34
N ARG A 204 -10.12 24.30 -0.68
CA ARG A 204 -11.49 23.76 -0.61
C ARG A 204 -11.51 22.27 -0.26
N SER A 205 -12.41 21.93 0.70
CA SER A 205 -12.81 20.58 1.06
C SER A 205 -13.13 19.73 -0.17
N VAL A 206 -12.60 18.49 -0.16
CA VAL A 206 -12.74 17.46 -1.19
C VAL A 206 -14.19 17.28 -1.60
N LYS A 207 -14.53 17.59 -2.86
CA LYS A 207 -15.76 17.11 -3.48
C LYS A 207 -15.46 15.77 -4.17
N ILE A 208 -15.92 14.69 -3.56
CA ILE A 208 -15.94 13.38 -4.21
C ILE A 208 -17.03 13.42 -5.26
N SER A 209 -16.66 13.52 -6.55
CA SER A 209 -17.60 13.32 -7.64
C SER A 209 -17.81 11.82 -7.81
N ARG A 210 -18.93 11.31 -7.33
CA ARG A 210 -19.38 9.95 -7.69
C ARG A 210 -19.80 9.99 -9.16
N GLY A 211 -19.12 9.21 -10.00
CA GLY A 211 -19.58 8.96 -11.36
C GLY A 211 -21.03 8.48 -11.31
N SER A 212 -21.91 9.15 -12.03
CA SER A 212 -23.30 8.76 -12.16
C SER A 212 -23.37 7.39 -12.85
N PRO A 213 -24.15 6.42 -12.34
CA PRO A 213 -24.42 5.22 -13.11
C PRO A 213 -25.24 5.62 -14.33
N SER A 214 -24.71 5.38 -15.53
CA SER A 214 -25.47 5.44 -16.76
C SER A 214 -26.64 4.49 -16.65
N ARG A 215 -27.86 5.05 -16.65
CA ARG A 215 -29.10 4.28 -16.86
C ARG A 215 -29.11 3.73 -18.28
N ILE A 216 -29.28 2.43 -18.37
CA ILE A 216 -30.11 1.80 -19.40
C ILE A 216 -31.07 0.88 -18.68
#